data_38ec49728303831303fbebc30743dff1
#
_entry.id   38ec49728303831303fbebc30743dff1
#
_cell.length_a   1.000
_cell.length_b   1.000
_cell.length_c   1.000
_cell.angle_alpha   90.00
_cell.angle_beta   90.00
_cell.angle_gamma   90.00
#
_symmetry.space_group_name_H-M   'P 1'
#
loop_
_entity.id
_entity.type
_entity.pdbx_description
1 polymer ?
#
loop_
_entity_poly.entity_id
_entity_poly.type
_entity_poly.pdbx_seq_one_letter_code
_entity_poly.pdbx_strand_id
1 'polypeptide(L)'
;MSKQLDTEMSKVSTVLLEQRHLRLLGSESWGFLLQLANIQMTTGIRSQMDVLMKMILKILGKLDVKHTEEISELLAVENIFVDHMLKLMIQNQMVEINEGFYRLTDLGMEQLKVGTFVHDSLEEEVEVAFSPYHNDALIRETNQTSVETDDQLPVYRFGEDNNQLNVNELEDSQIIQIIEDSGFEFIVENGQKQIEEICSIELQDTLRVACFEFHMHDTTEDTVFIRVWNTWTGQFDVQFETELNQKEASRLRKQYFDQPIS
;
A
#
# COMPACT_ATOMS: atom_id res chain seq x y z
N MET A 1 -28.88 -13.47 -6.11
CA MET A 1 -27.81 -13.63 -5.09
C MET A 1 -27.38 -15.10 -5.06
N SER A 2 -26.07 -15.38 -4.99
CA SER A 2 -25.59 -16.74 -4.89
C SER A 2 -25.95 -17.33 -3.53
N LYS A 3 -26.17 -18.65 -3.44
CA LYS A 3 -26.41 -19.31 -2.14
C LYS A 3 -25.27 -19.08 -1.13
N GLN A 4 -24.10 -18.75 -1.62
CA GLN A 4 -22.89 -18.55 -0.86
C GLN A 4 -22.89 -17.17 -0.19
N LEU A 5 -23.30 -16.11 -0.91
CA LEU A 5 -23.53 -14.76 -0.38
C LEU A 5 -24.56 -14.76 0.75
N ASP A 6 -25.68 -15.47 0.57
CA ASP A 6 -26.73 -15.59 1.60
C ASP A 6 -26.21 -16.27 2.88
N THR A 7 -25.35 -17.29 2.70
CA THR A 7 -24.76 -18.03 3.83
C THR A 7 -23.78 -17.16 4.59
N GLU A 8 -22.93 -16.41 3.91
CA GLU A 8 -21.95 -15.52 4.55
C GLU A 8 -22.63 -14.36 5.25
N MET A 9 -23.57 -13.68 4.60
CA MET A 9 -24.39 -12.64 5.23
C MET A 9 -25.07 -13.14 6.50
N SER A 10 -25.59 -14.35 6.49
CA SER A 10 -26.22 -14.98 7.67
C SER A 10 -25.21 -15.22 8.80
N LYS A 11 -23.97 -15.63 8.50
CA LYS A 11 -22.93 -15.80 9.52
C LYS A 11 -22.56 -14.46 10.16
N VAL A 12 -22.32 -13.41 9.36
CA VAL A 12 -21.98 -12.09 9.85
C VAL A 12 -23.13 -11.52 10.70
N SER A 13 -24.37 -11.65 10.26
CA SER A 13 -25.52 -11.20 11.04
C SER A 13 -25.64 -11.92 12.39
N THR A 14 -25.29 -13.20 12.46
CA THR A 14 -25.28 -13.96 13.72
C THR A 14 -24.26 -13.37 14.71
N VAL A 15 -23.06 -13.05 14.24
CA VAL A 15 -22.02 -12.42 15.07
C VAL A 15 -22.48 -11.06 15.60
N LEU A 16 -23.12 -10.23 14.76
CA LEU A 16 -23.65 -8.94 15.20
C LEU A 16 -24.72 -9.09 16.30
N LEU A 17 -25.54 -10.11 16.21
CA LEU A 17 -26.63 -10.37 17.17
C LEU A 17 -26.18 -11.08 18.49
N GLU A 18 -24.92 -11.43 18.65
CA GLU A 18 -24.37 -11.86 19.95
C GLU A 18 -24.49 -10.76 21.02
N GLN A 19 -24.52 -9.49 20.60
CA GLN A 19 -24.75 -8.36 21.48
C GLN A 19 -26.26 -8.19 21.74
N ARG A 20 -26.73 -8.55 22.94
CA ARG A 20 -28.15 -8.64 23.32
C ARG A 20 -28.97 -7.35 23.16
N HIS A 21 -28.30 -6.20 23.13
CA HIS A 21 -28.97 -4.88 22.98
C HIS A 21 -29.11 -4.50 21.49
N LEU A 22 -28.49 -5.21 20.58
CA LEU A 22 -28.60 -4.95 19.15
C LEU A 22 -29.73 -5.78 18.52
N ARG A 23 -30.47 -5.15 17.61
CA ARG A 23 -31.49 -5.79 16.79
C ARG A 23 -31.22 -5.50 15.32
N LEU A 24 -31.34 -6.51 14.50
CA LEU A 24 -31.29 -6.39 13.06
C LEU A 24 -32.68 -5.97 12.56
N LEU A 25 -32.77 -4.84 11.88
CA LEU A 25 -33.98 -4.31 11.28
C LEU A 25 -34.15 -4.74 9.82
N GLY A 26 -33.05 -4.86 9.11
CA GLY A 26 -32.99 -5.26 7.71
C GLY A 26 -31.54 -5.45 7.25
N SER A 27 -31.39 -6.02 6.08
CA SER A 27 -30.08 -6.16 5.44
C SER A 27 -30.20 -6.05 3.95
N GLU A 28 -29.16 -5.51 3.30
CA GLU A 28 -29.04 -5.34 1.87
C GLU A 28 -27.66 -5.80 1.43
N SER A 29 -27.49 -6.10 0.14
CA SER A 29 -26.20 -6.36 -0.48
C SER A 29 -26.03 -5.50 -1.72
N TRP A 30 -24.84 -4.99 -1.88
CA TRP A 30 -24.43 -4.19 -3.02
C TRP A 30 -22.93 -4.41 -3.29
N GLY A 31 -22.43 -3.91 -4.40
CA GLY A 31 -21.03 -4.08 -4.77
C GLY A 31 -20.35 -2.75 -5.02
N PHE A 32 -19.05 -2.71 -4.74
CA PHE A 32 -18.15 -1.64 -5.14
C PHE A 32 -17.10 -2.14 -6.12
N LEU A 33 -16.48 -1.23 -6.86
CA LEU A 33 -15.44 -1.57 -7.82
C LEU A 33 -14.09 -1.68 -7.13
N LEU A 34 -13.35 -2.74 -7.47
CA LEU A 34 -12.00 -3.01 -7.04
C LEU A 34 -11.16 -3.30 -8.29
N GLN A 35 -10.06 -2.58 -8.46
CA GLN A 35 -9.14 -2.74 -9.57
C GLN A 35 -7.94 -3.58 -9.12
N LEU A 36 -7.72 -4.71 -9.80
CA LEU A 36 -6.52 -5.52 -9.62
C LEU A 36 -5.47 -5.06 -10.63
N ALA A 37 -4.32 -4.62 -10.15
CA ALA A 37 -3.25 -4.14 -10.98
C ALA A 37 -1.90 -4.77 -10.58
N ASN A 38 -1.08 -5.06 -11.60
CA ASN A 38 0.31 -5.39 -11.42
C ASN A 38 1.15 -4.13 -11.60
N ILE A 39 2.00 -3.84 -10.64
CA ILE A 39 2.92 -2.71 -10.67
C ILE A 39 4.33 -3.25 -10.75
N GLN A 40 5.02 -2.91 -11.84
CA GLN A 40 6.45 -3.17 -12.01
C GLN A 40 7.24 -1.96 -11.53
N MET A 41 8.23 -2.20 -10.70
CA MET A 41 9.03 -1.16 -10.09
C MET A 41 10.49 -1.59 -9.93
N THR A 42 11.37 -0.62 -9.85
CA THR A 42 12.74 -0.83 -9.40
C THR A 42 12.84 -0.49 -7.93
N THR A 43 13.38 -1.41 -7.14
CA THR A 43 13.64 -1.19 -5.72
C THR A 43 15.14 -1.25 -5.45
N GLY A 44 15.59 -0.49 -4.46
CA GLY A 44 16.96 -0.55 -3.97
C GLY A 44 16.99 -0.69 -2.44
N ILE A 45 18.08 -1.24 -1.91
CA ILE A 45 18.27 -1.38 -0.48
C ILE A 45 19.05 -0.17 0.05
N ARG A 46 18.42 0.60 0.93
CA ARG A 46 19.08 1.71 1.63
C ARG A 46 19.78 1.18 2.87
N SER A 47 21.11 1.33 2.89
CA SER A 47 21.97 0.94 4.01
C SER A 47 22.75 2.11 4.56
N GLN A 48 23.17 1.99 5.84
CA GLN A 48 24.08 2.95 6.43
C GLN A 48 25.47 2.82 5.80
N MET A 49 26.08 3.93 5.41
CA MET A 49 27.47 3.93 4.99
C MET A 49 28.38 3.59 6.18
N ASP A 50 29.31 2.69 5.96
CA ASP A 50 30.36 2.46 6.92
C ASP A 50 31.37 3.64 7.00
N VAL A 51 32.24 3.60 8.00
CA VAL A 51 33.22 4.68 8.24
C VAL A 51 34.22 4.78 7.10
N LEU A 52 34.69 3.65 6.56
CA LEU A 52 35.70 3.62 5.49
C LEU A 52 35.12 4.22 4.21
N MET A 53 33.89 3.85 3.83
CA MET A 53 33.18 4.42 2.69
C MET A 53 33.03 5.93 2.81
N LYS A 54 32.60 6.42 3.97
CA LYS A 54 32.48 7.88 4.23
C LYS A 54 33.82 8.61 4.09
N MET A 55 34.90 7.99 4.57
CA MET A 55 36.25 8.59 4.50
C MET A 55 36.76 8.63 3.07
N ILE A 56 36.60 7.56 2.29
CA ILE A 56 36.99 7.52 0.87
C ILE A 56 36.25 8.62 0.09
N LEU A 57 34.90 8.69 0.21
CA LEU A 57 34.12 9.73 -0.49
C LEU A 57 34.55 11.15 -0.10
N LYS A 58 34.87 11.39 1.17
CA LYS A 58 35.40 12.70 1.61
C LYS A 58 36.77 13.03 1.02
N ILE A 59 37.63 12.03 0.82
CA ILE A 59 38.92 12.20 0.16
C ILE A 59 38.72 12.57 -1.30
N LEU A 60 37.89 11.78 -2.02
CA LEU A 60 37.59 12.01 -3.45
C LEU A 60 36.89 13.36 -3.70
N GLY A 61 36.14 13.87 -2.72
CA GLY A 61 35.54 15.21 -2.79
C GLY A 61 36.53 16.36 -2.60
N LYS A 62 37.80 16.09 -2.24
CA LYS A 62 38.81 17.10 -1.94
C LYS A 62 40.12 16.95 -2.68
N LEU A 63 40.45 15.74 -3.09
CA LEU A 63 41.75 15.41 -3.71
C LEU A 63 41.51 14.69 -5.03
N ASP A 64 42.42 14.98 -5.97
CA ASP A 64 42.50 14.23 -7.23
C ASP A 64 43.29 12.95 -7.01
N VAL A 65 42.64 11.81 -7.07
CA VAL A 65 43.22 10.49 -6.80
C VAL A 65 43.24 9.67 -8.07
N LYS A 66 44.39 9.06 -8.40
CA LYS A 66 44.54 8.15 -9.56
C LYS A 66 44.66 6.69 -9.16
N HIS A 67 45.30 6.45 -8.02
CA HIS A 67 45.66 5.10 -7.58
C HIS A 67 45.06 4.81 -6.20
N THR A 68 44.60 3.59 -6.01
CA THR A 68 44.00 3.15 -4.73
C THR A 68 44.98 3.19 -3.57
N GLU A 69 46.30 3.04 -3.87
CA GLU A 69 47.40 3.15 -2.91
C GLU A 69 47.44 4.51 -2.21
N GLU A 70 47.10 5.60 -2.93
CA GLU A 70 47.09 6.95 -2.34
C GLU A 70 46.05 7.06 -1.19
N ILE A 71 44.89 6.44 -1.38
CA ILE A 71 43.83 6.40 -0.34
C ILE A 71 44.26 5.45 0.80
N SER A 72 44.84 4.29 0.43
CA SER A 72 45.35 3.29 1.37
C SER A 72 46.37 3.89 2.36
N GLU A 73 47.33 4.65 1.83
CA GLU A 73 48.33 5.35 2.64
C GLU A 73 47.71 6.44 3.54
N LEU A 74 46.77 7.25 3.00
CA LEU A 74 46.09 8.31 3.74
C LEU A 74 45.26 7.77 4.91
N LEU A 75 44.62 6.63 4.72
CA LEU A 75 43.70 6.03 5.70
C LEU A 75 44.41 5.00 6.61
N ALA A 76 45.64 4.62 6.29
CA ALA A 76 46.37 3.52 6.93
C ALA A 76 45.57 2.20 6.94
N VAL A 77 44.91 1.91 5.81
CA VAL A 77 44.07 0.71 5.57
C VAL A 77 44.71 -0.07 4.44
N GLU A 78 44.64 -1.40 4.50
CA GLU A 78 45.15 -2.25 3.41
C GLU A 78 44.46 -1.96 2.07
N ASN A 79 45.26 -1.91 1.00
CA ASN A 79 44.81 -1.56 -0.34
C ASN A 79 43.63 -2.43 -0.84
N ILE A 80 43.59 -3.69 -0.43
CA ILE A 80 42.53 -4.62 -0.81
C ILE A 80 41.14 -4.16 -0.34
N PHE A 81 41.06 -3.55 0.84
CA PHE A 81 39.77 -3.01 1.36
C PHE A 81 39.36 -1.74 0.62
N VAL A 82 40.34 -0.86 0.31
CA VAL A 82 40.09 0.36 -0.45
C VAL A 82 39.62 0.01 -1.88
N ASP A 83 40.29 -0.94 -2.53
CA ASP A 83 39.92 -1.40 -3.88
C ASP A 83 38.51 -2.03 -3.89
N HIS A 84 38.16 -2.83 -2.89
CA HIS A 84 36.84 -3.40 -2.76
C HIS A 84 35.77 -2.32 -2.58
N MET A 85 36.00 -1.35 -1.70
CA MET A 85 35.07 -0.24 -1.47
C MET A 85 34.88 0.64 -2.71
N LEU A 86 35.96 0.97 -3.41
CA LEU A 86 35.87 1.75 -4.65
C LEU A 86 35.07 1.01 -5.73
N LYS A 87 35.29 -0.31 -5.89
CA LYS A 87 34.48 -1.12 -6.82
C LYS A 87 32.99 -1.07 -6.46
N LEU A 88 32.66 -1.23 -5.20
CA LEU A 88 31.27 -1.14 -4.73
C LEU A 88 30.67 0.25 -5.00
N MET A 89 31.43 1.32 -4.73
CA MET A 89 30.99 2.69 -4.99
C MET A 89 30.82 3.00 -6.47
N ILE A 90 31.67 2.42 -7.34
CA ILE A 90 31.55 2.56 -8.80
C ILE A 90 30.31 1.81 -9.28
N GLN A 91 30.08 0.57 -8.82
CA GLN A 91 28.87 -0.20 -9.16
C GLN A 91 27.58 0.54 -8.80
N ASN A 92 27.60 1.22 -7.67
CA ASN A 92 26.45 2.02 -7.19
C ASN A 92 26.49 3.49 -7.64
N GLN A 93 27.27 3.80 -8.68
CA GLN A 93 27.35 5.13 -9.32
C GLN A 93 27.71 6.30 -8.38
N MET A 94 28.26 6.03 -7.21
CA MET A 94 28.71 7.05 -6.25
C MET A 94 30.06 7.66 -6.66
N VAL A 95 30.86 6.87 -7.38
CA VAL A 95 32.19 7.23 -7.88
C VAL A 95 32.28 6.85 -9.34
N GLU A 96 32.91 7.66 -10.14
CA GLU A 96 33.25 7.38 -11.54
C GLU A 96 34.75 7.51 -11.76
N ILE A 97 35.23 6.91 -12.89
CA ILE A 97 36.61 7.10 -13.35
C ILE A 97 36.57 8.03 -14.55
N ASN A 98 37.10 9.25 -14.37
CA ASN A 98 37.16 10.25 -15.41
C ASN A 98 38.61 10.69 -15.65
N GLU A 99 39.12 10.58 -16.89
CA GLU A 99 40.51 10.86 -17.28
C GLU A 99 41.56 10.13 -16.43
N GLY A 100 41.22 8.94 -15.91
CA GLY A 100 42.08 8.14 -15.04
C GLY A 100 42.09 8.58 -13.58
N PHE A 101 41.19 9.48 -13.17
CA PHE A 101 40.98 9.87 -11.78
C PHE A 101 39.67 9.31 -11.24
N TYR A 102 39.66 8.91 -9.99
CA TYR A 102 38.44 8.64 -9.27
C TYR A 102 37.74 9.96 -8.91
N ARG A 103 36.50 10.11 -9.36
CA ARG A 103 35.68 11.31 -9.13
C ARG A 103 34.41 10.97 -8.36
N LEU A 104 34.07 11.83 -7.41
CA LEU A 104 32.78 11.75 -6.72
C LEU A 104 31.68 12.25 -7.65
N THR A 105 30.63 11.44 -7.83
CA THR A 105 29.44 11.85 -8.61
C THR A 105 28.50 12.74 -7.78
N ASP A 106 27.53 13.37 -8.44
CA ASP A 106 26.50 14.14 -7.74
C ASP A 106 25.68 13.24 -6.78
N LEU A 107 25.34 12.01 -7.23
CA LEU A 107 24.68 11.01 -6.40
C LEU A 107 25.53 10.63 -5.18
N GLY A 108 26.82 10.36 -5.38
CA GLY A 108 27.76 10.06 -4.27
C GLY A 108 27.87 11.21 -3.27
N MET A 109 27.83 12.44 -3.75
CA MET A 109 27.84 13.65 -2.89
C MET A 109 26.56 13.76 -2.06
N GLU A 110 25.42 13.50 -2.66
CA GLU A 110 24.13 13.52 -1.96
C GLU A 110 24.04 12.42 -0.90
N GLN A 111 24.36 11.19 -1.27
CA GLN A 111 24.37 10.04 -0.35
C GLN A 111 25.35 10.24 0.80
N LEU A 112 26.54 10.83 0.55
CA LEU A 112 27.49 11.18 1.60
C LEU A 112 26.92 12.20 2.60
N LYS A 113 26.13 13.19 2.15
CA LYS A 113 25.46 14.16 3.04
C LYS A 113 24.45 13.50 3.95
N VAL A 114 23.67 12.56 3.42
CA VAL A 114 22.66 11.80 4.17
C VAL A 114 23.32 10.73 5.06
N GLY A 115 24.45 10.18 4.65
CA GLY A 115 25.19 9.14 5.36
C GLY A 115 24.65 7.72 5.13
N THR A 116 23.78 7.56 4.12
CA THR A 116 23.25 6.29 3.63
C THR A 116 23.53 6.14 2.14
N PHE A 117 23.49 4.93 1.62
CA PHE A 117 23.58 4.66 0.20
C PHE A 117 22.57 3.60 -0.20
N VAL A 118 22.21 3.61 -1.49
CA VAL A 118 21.31 2.63 -2.09
C VAL A 118 22.15 1.67 -2.89
N HIS A 119 21.85 0.39 -2.79
CA HIS A 119 22.52 -0.69 -3.51
C HIS A 119 21.54 -1.81 -3.85
N ASP A 120 22.02 -2.78 -4.63
CA ASP A 120 21.25 -3.98 -5.02
C ASP A 120 19.88 -3.60 -5.63
N SER A 121 19.89 -2.69 -6.62
CA SER A 121 18.68 -2.35 -7.37
C SER A 121 18.14 -3.58 -8.09
N LEU A 122 16.87 -3.91 -7.83
CA LEU A 122 16.17 -5.07 -8.37
C LEU A 122 14.87 -4.63 -9.03
N GLU A 123 14.52 -5.30 -10.13
CA GLU A 123 13.18 -5.21 -10.70
C GLU A 123 12.25 -6.13 -9.90
N GLU A 124 11.18 -5.57 -9.40
CA GLU A 124 10.17 -6.30 -8.64
C GLU A 124 8.77 -6.00 -9.20
N GLU A 125 7.87 -6.93 -8.96
CA GLU A 125 6.47 -6.82 -9.34
C GLU A 125 5.60 -7.05 -8.10
N VAL A 126 4.57 -6.22 -7.94
CA VAL A 126 3.60 -6.34 -6.87
C VAL A 126 2.18 -6.27 -7.42
N GLU A 127 1.33 -7.20 -6.99
CA GLU A 127 -0.09 -7.16 -7.25
C GLU A 127 -0.79 -6.34 -6.16
N VAL A 128 -1.55 -5.33 -6.57
CA VAL A 128 -2.33 -4.48 -5.66
C VAL A 128 -3.81 -4.54 -6.01
N ALA A 129 -4.65 -4.46 -4.98
CA ALA A 129 -6.09 -4.34 -5.10
C ALA A 129 -6.49 -2.90 -4.74
N PHE A 130 -6.60 -2.03 -5.73
CA PHE A 130 -6.95 -0.63 -5.55
C PHE A 130 -8.46 -0.43 -5.54
N SER A 131 -8.96 0.25 -4.52
CA SER A 131 -10.35 0.68 -4.45
C SER A 131 -10.49 2.16 -4.82
N PRO A 132 -11.08 2.50 -5.97
CA PRO A 132 -11.34 3.89 -6.34
C PRO A 132 -12.17 4.66 -5.30
N TYR A 133 -13.08 3.97 -4.62
CA TYR A 133 -13.91 4.56 -3.57
C TYR A 133 -13.10 4.96 -2.33
N HIS A 134 -12.22 4.06 -1.87
CA HIS A 134 -11.35 4.32 -0.71
C HIS A 134 -10.16 5.20 -1.08
N ASN A 135 -9.82 5.30 -2.38
CA ASN A 135 -8.59 5.89 -2.91
C ASN A 135 -7.34 5.27 -2.25
N ASP A 136 -7.37 3.96 -2.08
CA ASP A 136 -6.38 3.20 -1.32
C ASP A 136 -6.32 1.73 -1.75
N ALA A 137 -5.25 1.03 -1.36
CA ALA A 137 -5.15 -0.41 -1.51
C ALA A 137 -5.95 -1.13 -0.42
N LEU A 138 -6.66 -2.17 -0.81
CA LEU A 138 -7.36 -3.03 0.14
C LEU A 138 -6.63 -4.35 0.31
N ILE A 139 -6.12 -4.60 1.51
CA ILE A 139 -5.45 -5.86 1.85
C ILE A 139 -6.50 -6.95 2.07
N ARG A 140 -6.28 -8.09 1.45
CA ARG A 140 -7.10 -9.29 1.64
C ARG A 140 -6.61 -10.08 2.84
N GLU A 141 -7.52 -10.47 3.74
CA GLU A 141 -7.18 -11.45 4.77
C GLU A 141 -6.87 -12.82 4.12
N THR A 142 -5.68 -13.35 4.39
CA THR A 142 -5.15 -14.59 3.78
C THR A 142 -5.95 -15.85 4.11
N ASN A 143 -6.85 -15.81 5.09
CA ASN A 143 -7.66 -16.95 5.53
C ASN A 143 -9.04 -17.04 4.86
N GLN A 144 -9.41 -16.09 4.00
CA GLN A 144 -10.69 -16.15 3.28
C GLN A 144 -10.53 -16.94 1.97
N THR A 145 -11.29 -18.01 1.86
CA THR A 145 -11.23 -18.94 0.73
C THR A 145 -12.04 -18.50 -0.50
N SER A 146 -12.92 -17.52 -0.36
CA SER A 146 -13.73 -17.03 -1.49
C SER A 146 -14.05 -15.54 -1.34
N VAL A 147 -13.65 -14.76 -2.32
CA VAL A 147 -14.19 -13.41 -2.51
C VAL A 147 -15.48 -13.56 -3.31
N GLU A 148 -16.55 -13.02 -2.78
CA GLU A 148 -17.80 -13.01 -3.49
C GLU A 148 -17.84 -11.81 -4.43
N THR A 149 -17.65 -12.09 -5.71
CA THR A 149 -17.85 -11.13 -6.80
C THR A 149 -19.14 -11.47 -7.53
N ASP A 150 -19.98 -10.49 -7.74
CA ASP A 150 -21.22 -10.70 -8.48
C ASP A 150 -21.57 -9.41 -9.27
N ASP A 151 -21.41 -9.47 -10.57
CA ASP A 151 -21.71 -8.34 -11.47
C ASP A 151 -23.20 -7.97 -11.50
N GLN A 152 -24.07 -8.81 -10.96
CA GLN A 152 -25.50 -8.55 -10.85
C GLN A 152 -25.87 -7.76 -9.59
N LEU A 153 -24.95 -7.58 -8.64
CA LEU A 153 -25.22 -6.76 -7.46
C LEU A 153 -25.42 -5.29 -7.85
N PRO A 154 -26.36 -4.59 -7.18
CA PRO A 154 -26.46 -3.14 -7.32
C PRO A 154 -25.10 -2.49 -6.98
N VAL A 155 -24.74 -1.47 -7.74
CA VAL A 155 -23.54 -0.67 -7.42
C VAL A 155 -23.81 0.17 -6.17
N TYR A 156 -22.78 0.40 -5.37
CA TYR A 156 -22.86 1.28 -4.21
C TYR A 156 -23.43 2.64 -4.60
N ARG A 157 -24.51 3.04 -3.95
CA ARG A 157 -25.38 4.15 -4.36
C ARG A 157 -24.77 5.56 -4.25
N PHE A 158 -23.65 5.70 -3.52
CA PHE A 158 -22.94 6.98 -3.38
C PHE A 158 -21.54 6.97 -3.99
N GLY A 159 -21.22 5.96 -4.79
CA GLY A 159 -19.90 5.77 -5.39
C GLY A 159 -19.71 6.33 -6.80
N GLU A 160 -20.69 7.05 -7.36
CA GLU A 160 -20.65 7.49 -8.78
C GLU A 160 -19.45 8.39 -9.09
N ASP A 161 -19.10 9.32 -8.20
CA ASP A 161 -17.99 10.25 -8.40
C ASP A 161 -16.61 9.57 -8.30
N ASN A 162 -16.49 8.53 -7.47
CA ASN A 162 -15.22 7.84 -7.21
C ASN A 162 -14.97 6.68 -8.18
N ASN A 163 -16.01 6.16 -8.85
CA ASN A 163 -15.86 5.03 -9.80
C ASN A 163 -15.08 5.39 -11.08
N GLN A 164 -14.71 6.65 -11.27
CA GLN A 164 -13.95 7.12 -12.44
C GLN A 164 -12.42 7.10 -12.21
N LEU A 165 -11.96 7.02 -10.97
CA LEU A 165 -10.53 6.92 -10.66
C LEU A 165 -9.98 5.60 -11.21
N ASN A 166 -8.89 5.69 -12.00
CA ASN A 166 -8.18 4.55 -12.53
C ASN A 166 -6.76 4.52 -11.93
N VAL A 167 -6.33 3.35 -11.47
CA VAL A 167 -4.99 3.16 -10.91
C VAL A 167 -3.89 3.64 -11.86
N ASN A 168 -4.09 3.53 -13.17
CA ASN A 168 -3.14 3.99 -14.20
C ASN A 168 -3.02 5.52 -14.31
N GLU A 169 -3.92 6.28 -13.69
CA GLU A 169 -3.95 7.75 -13.75
C GLU A 169 -3.43 8.41 -12.47
N LEU A 170 -3.01 7.58 -11.50
CA LEU A 170 -2.47 8.04 -10.24
C LEU A 170 -1.01 8.55 -10.42
N GLU A 171 -0.63 9.50 -9.59
CA GLU A 171 0.76 9.96 -9.52
C GLU A 171 1.65 8.94 -8.80
N ASP A 172 2.95 8.89 -9.13
CA ASP A 172 3.91 7.96 -8.53
C ASP A 172 3.89 7.97 -6.99
N SER A 173 3.70 9.14 -6.39
CA SER A 173 3.58 9.29 -4.94
C SER A 173 2.38 8.56 -4.34
N GLN A 174 1.26 8.54 -5.05
CA GLN A 174 0.05 7.80 -4.65
C GLN A 174 0.24 6.30 -4.85
N ILE A 175 0.90 5.91 -5.95
CA ILE A 175 1.23 4.51 -6.21
C ILE A 175 2.17 3.95 -5.14
N ILE A 176 3.20 4.71 -4.74
CA ILE A 176 4.10 4.31 -3.65
C ILE A 176 3.32 4.09 -2.36
N GLN A 177 2.41 5.00 -2.01
CA GLN A 177 1.56 4.85 -0.82
C GLN A 177 0.68 3.57 -0.91
N ILE A 178 0.07 3.31 -2.06
CA ILE A 178 -0.74 2.11 -2.30
C ILE A 178 0.10 0.84 -2.13
N ILE A 179 1.35 0.83 -2.60
CA ILE A 179 2.27 -0.31 -2.42
C ILE A 179 2.62 -0.47 -0.94
N GLU A 180 2.89 0.62 -0.22
CA GLU A 180 3.15 0.58 1.23
C GLU A 180 1.96 0.00 1.99
N ASP A 181 0.74 0.40 1.65
CA ASP A 181 -0.49 -0.06 2.29
C ASP A 181 -0.91 -1.47 1.84
N SER A 182 -0.40 -1.98 0.71
CA SER A 182 -0.66 -3.35 0.22
C SER A 182 0.00 -4.46 1.03
N GLY A 183 0.88 -4.12 1.97
CA GLY A 183 1.63 -5.08 2.78
C GLY A 183 2.94 -5.56 2.13
N PHE A 184 3.45 -4.82 1.13
CA PHE A 184 4.76 -5.09 0.56
C PHE A 184 5.87 -4.98 1.63
N GLU A 185 6.82 -5.93 1.64
CA GLU A 185 7.88 -5.98 2.65
C GLU A 185 9.01 -5.01 2.32
N PHE A 186 9.06 -3.88 3.03
CA PHE A 186 10.13 -2.89 2.93
C PHE A 186 11.31 -3.15 3.88
N ILE A 187 11.15 -3.97 4.92
CA ILE A 187 12.21 -4.27 5.87
C ILE A 187 12.92 -5.55 5.43
N VAL A 188 14.23 -5.45 5.19
CA VAL A 188 15.08 -6.57 4.81
C VAL A 188 16.27 -6.69 5.76
N GLU A 189 16.94 -7.84 5.76
CA GLU A 189 18.00 -8.17 6.72
C GLU A 189 19.15 -7.13 6.72
N ASN A 190 19.47 -6.53 5.56
CA ASN A 190 20.61 -5.63 5.40
C ASN A 190 20.23 -4.14 5.26
N GLY A 191 18.97 -3.77 5.53
CA GLY A 191 18.54 -2.39 5.38
C GLY A 191 17.04 -2.23 5.20
N GLN A 192 16.67 -1.15 4.54
CA GLN A 192 15.29 -0.87 4.18
C GLN A 192 15.17 -0.76 2.66
N LYS A 193 14.27 -1.55 2.07
CA LYS A 193 13.90 -1.36 0.66
C LYS A 193 13.27 0.01 0.47
N GLN A 194 13.54 0.61 -0.67
CA GLN A 194 12.85 1.80 -1.16
C GLN A 194 12.52 1.63 -2.62
N ILE A 195 11.43 2.17 -3.06
CA ILE A 195 11.07 2.24 -4.47
C ILE A 195 11.90 3.36 -5.09
N GLU A 196 12.64 3.04 -6.14
CA GLU A 196 13.46 3.99 -6.90
C GLU A 196 12.67 4.55 -8.10
N GLU A 197 11.91 3.68 -8.77
CA GLU A 197 11.15 4.03 -9.97
C GLU A 197 9.94 3.12 -10.14
N ILE A 198 8.80 3.67 -10.54
CA ILE A 198 7.64 2.92 -11.02
C ILE A 198 7.79 2.76 -12.53
N CYS A 199 8.02 1.52 -12.98
CA CYS A 199 8.31 1.23 -14.39
C CYS A 199 7.04 1.12 -15.22
N SER A 200 6.03 0.40 -14.73
CA SER A 200 4.73 0.26 -15.39
C SER A 200 3.63 -0.15 -14.42
N ILE A 201 2.39 0.17 -14.80
CA ILE A 201 1.17 -0.23 -14.10
C ILE A 201 0.27 -0.90 -15.12
N GLU A 202 -0.12 -2.15 -14.88
CA GLU A 202 -1.00 -2.92 -15.73
C GLU A 202 -2.28 -3.30 -14.99
N LEU A 203 -3.40 -2.69 -15.36
CA LEU A 203 -4.71 -3.11 -14.87
C LEU A 203 -5.03 -4.50 -15.41
N GLN A 204 -5.15 -5.48 -14.51
CA GLN A 204 -5.43 -6.88 -14.84
C GLN A 204 -6.93 -7.14 -14.92
N ASP A 205 -7.68 -6.65 -13.94
CA ASP A 205 -9.12 -6.88 -13.84
C ASP A 205 -9.82 -5.77 -13.04
N THR A 206 -11.12 -5.67 -13.21
CA THR A 206 -11.99 -4.82 -12.38
C THR A 206 -13.13 -5.66 -11.85
N LEU A 207 -13.09 -5.91 -10.55
CA LEU A 207 -14.06 -6.77 -9.87
C LEU A 207 -15.16 -5.92 -9.23
N ARG A 208 -16.39 -6.49 -9.18
CA ARG A 208 -17.44 -5.97 -8.32
C ARG A 208 -17.51 -6.80 -7.06
N VAL A 209 -16.92 -6.28 -5.98
CA VAL A 209 -16.81 -6.95 -4.69
C VAL A 209 -18.07 -6.70 -3.87
N ALA A 210 -18.64 -7.77 -3.29
CA ALA A 210 -19.83 -7.68 -2.47
C ALA A 210 -19.58 -7.02 -1.12
N CYS A 211 -20.52 -6.18 -0.68
CA CYS A 211 -20.68 -5.72 0.68
C CYS A 211 -22.05 -6.11 1.22
N PHE A 212 -22.08 -6.41 2.52
CA PHE A 212 -23.31 -6.67 3.26
C PHE A 212 -23.61 -5.49 4.17
N GLU A 213 -24.71 -4.84 3.94
CA GLU A 213 -25.21 -3.72 4.75
C GLU A 213 -26.24 -4.24 5.75
N PHE A 214 -26.07 -3.92 7.02
CA PHE A 214 -26.94 -4.32 8.11
C PHE A 214 -27.52 -3.08 8.78
N HIS A 215 -28.86 -2.95 8.77
CA HIS A 215 -29.56 -1.89 9.49
C HIS A 215 -29.79 -2.35 10.93
N MET A 216 -29.13 -1.69 11.87
CA MET A 216 -29.09 -2.07 13.26
C MET A 216 -29.87 -1.08 14.14
N HIS A 217 -30.50 -1.58 15.18
CA HIS A 217 -31.11 -0.78 16.25
C HIS A 217 -30.44 -1.14 17.58
N ASP A 218 -29.82 -0.15 18.23
CA ASP A 218 -29.40 -0.26 19.61
C ASP A 218 -30.58 0.07 20.51
N THR A 219 -31.06 -0.92 21.23
CA THR A 219 -32.23 -0.78 22.11
C THR A 219 -31.92 -0.07 23.44
N THR A 220 -30.64 0.09 23.79
CA THR A 220 -30.19 0.80 24.99
C THR A 220 -30.14 2.31 24.76
N GLU A 221 -29.54 2.70 23.63
CA GLU A 221 -29.38 4.11 23.23
C GLU A 221 -30.55 4.61 22.37
N ASP A 222 -31.47 3.72 21.99
CA ASP A 222 -32.56 3.95 21.02
C ASP A 222 -32.07 4.60 19.72
N THR A 223 -30.96 4.10 19.17
CA THR A 223 -30.34 4.61 17.97
C THR A 223 -30.41 3.61 16.83
N VAL A 224 -30.60 4.11 15.60
CA VAL A 224 -30.51 3.31 14.35
C VAL A 224 -29.20 3.65 13.67
N PHE A 225 -28.46 2.63 13.29
CA PHE A 225 -27.18 2.76 12.59
C PHE A 225 -26.96 1.64 11.59
N ILE A 226 -25.98 1.85 10.73
CA ILE A 226 -25.62 0.92 9.64
C ILE A 226 -24.25 0.32 9.94
N ARG A 227 -24.14 -1.00 9.74
CA ARG A 227 -22.88 -1.73 9.69
C ARG A 227 -22.66 -2.27 8.30
N VAL A 228 -21.42 -2.25 7.81
CA VAL A 228 -21.07 -2.75 6.48
C VAL A 228 -19.94 -3.75 6.59
N TRP A 229 -20.19 -4.98 6.12
CA TRP A 229 -19.18 -6.01 5.99
C TRP A 229 -18.62 -6.01 4.58
N ASN A 230 -17.33 -5.82 4.44
CA ASN A 230 -16.61 -5.88 3.19
C ASN A 230 -16.07 -7.29 2.98
N THR A 231 -16.54 -8.01 1.93
CA THR A 231 -16.15 -9.40 1.71
C THR A 231 -14.73 -9.55 1.17
N TRP A 232 -14.11 -8.48 0.66
CA TRP A 232 -12.71 -8.48 0.24
C TRP A 232 -11.77 -8.50 1.43
N THR A 233 -11.97 -7.55 2.34
CA THR A 233 -11.12 -7.41 3.54
C THR A 233 -11.48 -8.40 4.64
N GLY A 234 -12.71 -8.95 4.63
CA GLY A 234 -13.22 -9.78 5.70
C GLY A 234 -13.48 -9.04 7.01
N GLN A 235 -13.71 -7.74 6.93
CA GLN A 235 -13.86 -6.85 8.07
C GLN A 235 -15.01 -5.88 7.88
N PHE A 236 -15.41 -5.21 8.97
CA PHE A 236 -16.35 -4.10 8.90
C PHE A 236 -15.67 -2.86 8.30
N ASP A 237 -16.31 -2.27 7.31
CA ASP A 237 -15.79 -1.15 6.54
C ASP A 237 -16.21 0.19 7.12
N VAL A 238 -15.32 0.80 7.86
CA VAL A 238 -15.56 2.05 8.58
C VAL A 238 -15.89 3.21 7.65
N GLN A 239 -15.33 3.26 6.44
CA GLN A 239 -15.55 4.36 5.50
C GLN A 239 -16.98 4.31 4.95
N PHE A 240 -17.44 3.15 4.48
CA PHE A 240 -18.83 2.96 4.06
C PHE A 240 -19.80 3.17 5.22
N GLU A 241 -19.50 2.63 6.41
CA GLU A 241 -20.34 2.83 7.59
C GLU A 241 -20.51 4.32 7.94
N THR A 242 -19.42 5.08 7.92
CA THR A 242 -19.44 6.51 8.24
C THR A 242 -20.30 7.28 7.27
N GLU A 243 -20.13 7.08 5.97
CA GLU A 243 -20.90 7.78 4.94
C GLU A 243 -22.39 7.42 5.01
N LEU A 244 -22.70 6.12 5.10
CA LEU A 244 -24.08 5.65 5.17
C LEU A 244 -24.79 6.13 6.42
N ASN A 245 -24.14 6.10 7.57
CA ASN A 245 -24.71 6.60 8.80
C ASN A 245 -25.00 8.11 8.73
N GLN A 246 -24.10 8.90 8.16
CA GLN A 246 -24.32 10.33 7.96
C GLN A 246 -25.50 10.62 7.02
N LYS A 247 -25.61 9.88 5.92
CA LYS A 247 -26.59 10.15 4.87
C LYS A 247 -27.96 9.51 5.13
N GLU A 248 -28.01 8.34 5.75
CA GLU A 248 -29.21 7.50 5.76
C GLU A 248 -29.75 7.07 7.13
N ALA A 249 -29.01 7.14 8.24
CA ALA A 249 -29.47 6.66 9.53
C ALA A 249 -30.81 7.29 9.96
N SER A 250 -30.97 8.60 9.72
CA SER A 250 -32.23 9.31 10.03
C SER A 250 -33.39 8.87 9.14
N ARG A 251 -33.14 8.53 7.88
CA ARG A 251 -34.16 8.01 6.96
C ARG A 251 -34.60 6.62 7.37
N LEU A 252 -33.65 5.76 7.72
CA LEU A 252 -33.90 4.40 8.18
C LEU A 252 -34.69 4.39 9.49
N ARG A 253 -34.38 5.27 10.44
CA ARG A 253 -35.17 5.40 11.67
C ARG A 253 -36.63 5.70 11.35
N LYS A 254 -36.91 6.66 10.46
CA LYS A 254 -38.29 6.97 10.03
C LYS A 254 -38.95 5.79 9.32
N GLN A 255 -38.23 5.09 8.48
CA GLN A 255 -38.73 3.94 7.73
C GLN A 255 -39.17 2.79 8.67
N TYR A 256 -38.41 2.49 9.69
CA TYR A 256 -38.66 1.35 10.57
C TYR A 256 -39.57 1.65 11.75
N PHE A 257 -39.62 2.91 12.24
CA PHE A 257 -40.33 3.26 13.47
C PHE A 257 -41.44 4.30 13.31
N ASP A 258 -41.37 5.19 12.30
CA ASP A 258 -42.32 6.28 12.15
C ASP A 258 -43.36 6.02 11.05
N GLN A 259 -43.46 4.81 10.45
CA GLN A 259 -44.53 4.50 9.53
C GLN A 259 -45.86 4.41 10.30
N PRO A 260 -46.93 5.14 9.87
CA PRO A 260 -48.23 4.97 10.46
C PRO A 260 -48.71 3.53 10.23
N ILE A 261 -49.11 2.86 11.28
CA ILE A 261 -49.75 1.56 11.24
C ILE A 261 -51.00 1.71 10.36
N SER A 262 -50.91 1.15 9.14
CA SER A 262 -51.99 1.13 8.17
C SER A 262 -53.01 0.03 8.49
#